data_b2f3e470db0046aadbfec744ae3714ad
#
_entry.id   b2f3e470db0046aadbfec744ae3714ad
#
_cell.length_a   1.000
_cell.length_b   1.000
_cell.length_c   1.000
_cell.angle_alpha   90.00
_cell.angle_beta   90.00
_cell.angle_gamma   90.00
#
_symmetry.space_group_name_H-M   'P 1'
#
loop_
_entity.id
_entity.type
_entity.pdbx_description
1 polymer ?
#
loop_
_entity_poly.entity_id
_entity_poly.type
_entity_poly.pdbx_seq_one_letter_code
_entity_poly.pdbx_strand_id
1 'polypeptide(L)'
;VFAGDNLFGKGACFAAAERIWKGEASEDFLYLGKDMLQYNVGIRLYDKTEEIYCPLLDAGTNWYEAAGSLAFYIEDTDEIRLQVVPIRGGKKEIVIGLDGLKRPYRSCLLELAFSMQDKETLELTVLDHGFGSFFAPVREPFIKAIRLAELPDADEKENACYVCIGQRLQKPYQVAMHTDIFSMEELCYYITVHADMLDQGFMREDLADAVEQMELFDLAGSLRQLLHFQGSLHTFCRMILEEAAYVSADKMTELMETLTKNETLTPLKRKQKQADGLYSQKAYMQAITLYRELLREETEQENKAVLLEQIGKCMAQLFEYGLAEAQFMESYRLGRKEALHLYLLCRRMQMTKEEFVRFITEHEAYYESALTVEQEYESALQTAEDTLKQMEGLPDMDSLRETYRVMMEQPESV
;
A
#
# COMPACT_ATOMS: atom_id res chain seq x y z
N VAL A 1 -44.61 -30.87 40.55
CA VAL A 1 -45.94 -30.89 39.93
C VAL A 1 -45.81 -30.77 38.45
N PHE A 2 -46.01 -31.84 37.72
CA PHE A 2 -45.92 -31.83 36.25
C PHE A 2 -47.24 -31.29 35.71
N ALA A 3 -47.19 -30.20 34.98
CA ALA A 3 -48.36 -29.55 34.42
C ALA A 3 -48.73 -30.15 33.05
N GLY A 4 -49.36 -31.35 33.09
CA GLY A 4 -50.21 -31.86 32.00
C GLY A 4 -49.55 -32.43 30.74
N ASP A 5 -50.36 -33.03 29.90
CA ASP A 5 -50.03 -33.82 28.72
C ASP A 5 -49.35 -33.07 27.53
N ASN A 6 -49.08 -31.76 27.67
CA ASN A 6 -48.52 -30.92 26.61
C ASN A 6 -47.18 -30.26 27.00
N LEU A 7 -46.37 -30.86 27.83
CA LEU A 7 -45.10 -30.29 28.29
C LEU A 7 -44.16 -29.99 27.12
N PHE A 8 -44.04 -30.90 26.15
CA PHE A 8 -43.24 -30.73 24.96
C PHE A 8 -43.78 -29.61 24.04
N GLY A 9 -45.10 -29.55 23.85
CA GLY A 9 -45.71 -28.50 23.07
C GLY A 9 -45.55 -27.11 23.68
N LYS A 10 -45.71 -26.99 25.01
CA LYS A 10 -45.45 -25.75 25.75
C LYS A 10 -43.99 -25.35 25.70
N GLY A 11 -43.04 -26.29 25.85
CA GLY A 11 -41.61 -26.04 25.72
C GLY A 11 -41.25 -25.54 24.33
N ALA A 12 -41.84 -26.15 23.28
CA ALA A 12 -41.65 -25.71 21.91
C ALA A 12 -42.20 -24.29 21.65
N CYS A 13 -43.38 -23.97 22.23
CA CYS A 13 -43.94 -22.62 22.14
C CYS A 13 -43.09 -21.58 22.87
N PHE A 14 -42.58 -21.90 24.05
CA PHE A 14 -41.66 -20.99 24.76
C PHE A 14 -40.36 -20.79 23.98
N ALA A 15 -39.75 -21.84 23.47
CA ALA A 15 -38.53 -21.73 22.66
C ALA A 15 -38.77 -20.92 21.38
N ALA A 16 -39.92 -21.05 20.71
CA ALA A 16 -40.28 -20.25 19.56
C ALA A 16 -40.54 -18.79 19.93
N ALA A 17 -41.23 -18.54 21.07
CA ALA A 17 -41.47 -17.19 21.55
C ALA A 17 -40.19 -16.45 21.91
N GLU A 18 -39.25 -17.09 22.59
CA GLU A 18 -37.94 -16.52 22.95
C GLU A 18 -37.07 -16.21 21.69
N ARG A 19 -37.22 -17.03 20.63
CA ARG A 19 -36.57 -16.75 19.35
C ARG A 19 -37.07 -15.48 18.64
N ILE A 20 -38.38 -15.21 18.78
CA ILE A 20 -39.04 -14.08 18.10
C ILE A 20 -38.98 -12.80 18.96
N TRP A 21 -39.12 -12.92 20.26
CA TRP A 21 -39.25 -11.79 21.20
C TRP A 21 -38.19 -11.81 22.30
N LYS A 22 -37.00 -12.20 22.11
CA LYS A 22 -35.89 -12.21 23.07
C LYS A 22 -36.30 -11.69 24.46
N GLY A 23 -36.78 -12.57 25.33
CA GLY A 23 -37.23 -12.25 26.70
C GLY A 23 -36.09 -12.46 27.71
N GLU A 24 -36.39 -12.26 29.00
CA GLU A 24 -35.42 -12.43 30.13
C GLU A 24 -34.78 -13.83 30.14
N ALA A 25 -35.50 -14.88 29.72
CA ALA A 25 -34.95 -16.23 29.66
C ALA A 25 -33.89 -16.43 28.59
N SER A 26 -33.89 -15.63 27.51
CA SER A 26 -32.87 -15.69 26.44
C SER A 26 -31.51 -15.13 26.85
N GLU A 27 -31.44 -14.35 27.95
CA GLU A 27 -30.18 -13.85 28.50
C GLU A 27 -29.45 -14.95 29.28
N ASP A 28 -30.18 -15.86 29.94
CA ASP A 28 -29.60 -16.91 30.78
C ASP A 28 -29.46 -18.27 30.10
N PHE A 29 -30.23 -18.54 29.02
CA PHE A 29 -30.29 -19.86 28.39
C PHE A 29 -30.17 -19.79 26.85
N LEU A 30 -29.17 -20.46 26.32
CA LEU A 30 -29.01 -20.67 24.87
C LEU A 30 -29.66 -22.01 24.48
N TYR A 31 -30.69 -21.97 23.62
CA TYR A 31 -31.25 -23.18 23.02
C TYR A 31 -30.39 -23.65 21.87
N LEU A 32 -29.95 -24.91 21.92
CA LEU A 32 -29.13 -25.53 20.87
C LEU A 32 -29.92 -26.65 20.20
N GLY A 33 -30.35 -26.39 18.97
CA GLY A 33 -30.93 -27.38 18.06
C GLY A 33 -29.84 -28.20 17.33
N LYS A 34 -30.27 -29.22 16.61
CA LYS A 34 -29.37 -30.11 15.84
C LYS A 34 -28.59 -29.36 14.76
N ASP A 35 -29.18 -28.32 14.19
CA ASP A 35 -28.64 -27.55 13.06
C ASP A 35 -28.01 -26.21 13.52
N MET A 36 -27.83 -26.02 14.81
CA MET A 36 -27.27 -24.82 15.38
C MET A 36 -25.77 -24.93 15.67
N LEU A 37 -25.05 -23.85 15.47
CA LEU A 37 -23.63 -23.73 15.77
C LEU A 37 -23.37 -23.86 17.27
N GLN A 38 -22.27 -24.52 17.63
CA GLN A 38 -21.79 -24.66 19.00
C GLN A 38 -20.52 -23.83 19.26
N TYR A 39 -20.20 -22.94 18.36
CA TYR A 39 -19.00 -22.11 18.38
C TYR A 39 -19.38 -20.66 18.14
N ASN A 40 -18.75 -19.75 18.91
CA ASN A 40 -18.66 -18.36 18.55
C ASN A 40 -17.33 -18.16 17.79
N VAL A 41 -17.38 -17.50 16.67
CA VAL A 41 -16.17 -17.13 15.90
C VAL A 41 -16.13 -15.63 15.78
N GLY A 42 -14.98 -15.03 16.01
CA GLY A 42 -14.80 -13.60 15.85
C GLY A 42 -13.35 -13.22 15.64
N ILE A 43 -13.14 -11.96 15.37
CA ILE A 43 -11.82 -11.37 15.13
C ILE A 43 -11.62 -10.21 16.10
N ARG A 44 -10.38 -10.04 16.57
CA ARG A 44 -9.98 -8.84 17.28
C ARG A 44 -9.43 -7.84 16.29
N LEU A 45 -9.93 -6.63 16.35
CA LEU A 45 -9.54 -5.51 15.52
C LEU A 45 -9.15 -4.33 16.42
N TYR A 46 -8.34 -3.43 15.91
CA TYR A 46 -8.11 -2.13 16.53
C TYR A 46 -9.05 -1.10 15.89
N ASP A 47 -9.87 -0.44 16.72
CA ASP A 47 -10.52 0.82 16.37
C ASP A 47 -9.62 1.95 16.86
N LYS A 48 -8.89 2.58 15.96
CA LYS A 48 -7.80 3.50 16.25
C LYS A 48 -6.72 2.84 17.14
N THR A 49 -6.81 3.02 18.45
CA THR A 49 -5.88 2.46 19.45
C THR A 49 -6.51 1.47 20.40
N GLU A 50 -7.82 1.28 20.34
CA GLU A 50 -8.56 0.39 21.23
C GLU A 50 -8.82 -0.96 20.57
N GLU A 51 -8.48 -2.05 21.26
CA GLU A 51 -8.80 -3.40 20.79
C GLU A 51 -10.28 -3.68 21.01
N ILE A 52 -10.99 -4.04 19.93
CA ILE A 52 -12.39 -4.44 19.95
C ILE A 52 -12.54 -5.88 19.45
N TYR A 53 -13.52 -6.59 19.97
CA TYR A 53 -13.93 -7.90 19.49
C TYR A 53 -15.08 -7.77 18.51
N CYS A 54 -14.90 -8.22 17.28
CA CYS A 54 -15.92 -8.24 16.25
C CYS A 54 -16.44 -9.68 16.09
N PRO A 55 -17.70 -10.00 16.49
CA PRO A 55 -18.29 -11.30 16.28
C PRO A 55 -18.59 -11.51 14.79
N LEU A 56 -18.21 -12.68 14.26
CA LEU A 56 -18.51 -13.13 12.91
C LEU A 56 -19.64 -14.15 12.89
N LEU A 57 -19.56 -15.14 13.79
CA LEU A 57 -20.55 -16.20 13.93
C LEU A 57 -20.88 -16.39 15.40
N ASP A 58 -22.18 -16.46 15.70
CA ASP A 58 -22.68 -16.70 17.04
C ASP A 58 -23.18 -18.12 17.23
N ALA A 59 -22.84 -18.74 18.36
CA ALA A 59 -23.42 -20.00 18.77
C ALA A 59 -24.95 -19.87 18.90
N GLY A 60 -25.65 -20.92 18.49
CA GLY A 60 -27.12 -20.90 18.46
C GLY A 60 -27.70 -20.38 17.13
N THR A 61 -26.90 -19.86 16.20
CA THR A 61 -27.33 -19.59 14.82
C THR A 61 -27.41 -20.91 14.02
N ASN A 62 -28.39 -21.03 13.12
CA ASN A 62 -28.44 -22.18 12.23
C ASN A 62 -27.24 -22.10 11.26
N TRP A 63 -26.56 -23.22 11.03
CA TRP A 63 -25.38 -23.25 10.18
C TRP A 63 -25.63 -22.73 8.76
N TYR A 64 -26.81 -22.98 8.17
CA TYR A 64 -27.18 -22.54 6.81
C TYR A 64 -27.56 -21.06 6.70
N GLU A 65 -27.70 -20.36 7.85
CA GLU A 65 -27.90 -18.90 7.96
C GLU A 65 -26.60 -18.16 8.33
N ALA A 66 -25.58 -18.93 8.70
CA ALA A 66 -24.33 -18.43 9.26
C ALA A 66 -23.34 -18.07 8.13
N ALA A 67 -23.48 -16.86 7.60
CA ALA A 67 -22.60 -16.32 6.57
C ALA A 67 -22.52 -14.79 6.68
N GLY A 68 -21.43 -14.22 6.21
CA GLY A 68 -21.24 -12.77 6.16
C GLY A 68 -19.91 -12.39 5.56
N SER A 69 -19.61 -11.09 5.59
CA SER A 69 -18.29 -10.57 5.24
C SER A 69 -17.92 -9.39 6.15
N LEU A 70 -16.62 -9.17 6.30
CA LEU A 70 -16.05 -8.09 7.08
C LEU A 70 -14.83 -7.53 6.35
N ALA A 71 -14.79 -6.21 6.14
CA ALA A 71 -13.64 -5.52 5.58
C ALA A 71 -12.82 -4.86 6.70
N PHE A 72 -11.49 -4.97 6.60
CA PHE A 72 -10.55 -4.39 7.55
C PHE A 72 -9.17 -4.23 6.93
N TYR A 73 -8.32 -3.42 7.56
CA TYR A 73 -6.92 -3.26 7.15
C TYR A 73 -6.00 -4.12 8.00
N ILE A 74 -4.89 -4.57 7.41
CA ILE A 74 -3.78 -5.19 8.14
C ILE A 74 -2.53 -4.32 8.07
N GLU A 75 -1.68 -4.38 9.13
CA GLU A 75 -0.46 -3.62 9.25
C GLU A 75 0.76 -4.53 9.43
N ASP A 76 1.68 -4.49 8.46
CA ASP A 76 2.99 -5.17 8.49
C ASP A 76 2.93 -6.66 8.91
N THR A 77 1.82 -7.34 8.61
CA THR A 77 1.60 -8.76 8.87
C THR A 77 1.21 -9.50 7.60
N ASP A 78 1.50 -10.79 7.56
CA ASP A 78 1.09 -11.74 6.54
C ASP A 78 0.17 -12.84 7.10
N GLU A 79 -0.42 -12.62 8.27
CA GLU A 79 -1.36 -13.55 8.89
C GLU A 79 -2.55 -12.83 9.55
N ILE A 80 -3.70 -13.51 9.55
CA ILE A 80 -4.92 -13.11 10.27
C ILE A 80 -5.26 -14.21 11.26
N ARG A 81 -5.71 -13.81 12.46
CA ARG A 81 -6.09 -14.70 13.55
C ARG A 81 -7.55 -14.52 13.90
N LEU A 82 -8.33 -15.61 13.83
CA LEU A 82 -9.72 -15.63 14.29
C LEU A 82 -9.81 -16.42 15.60
N GLN A 83 -10.50 -15.86 16.56
CA GLN A 83 -10.77 -16.52 17.83
C GLN A 83 -12.04 -17.39 17.71
N VAL A 84 -11.95 -18.64 18.15
CA VAL A 84 -13.06 -19.57 18.20
C VAL A 84 -13.31 -19.97 19.65
N VAL A 85 -14.50 -19.71 20.11
CA VAL A 85 -14.92 -20.04 21.50
C VAL A 85 -16.03 -21.07 21.44
N PRO A 86 -15.74 -22.35 21.66
CA PRO A 86 -16.78 -23.37 21.77
C PRO A 86 -17.61 -23.15 23.03
N ILE A 87 -18.88 -23.54 22.99
CA ILE A 87 -19.77 -23.48 24.19
C ILE A 87 -19.20 -24.32 25.34
N ARG A 88 -18.45 -25.37 25.01
CA ARG A 88 -17.76 -26.23 25.99
C ARG A 88 -16.32 -26.40 25.59
N GLY A 89 -15.40 -26.08 26.47
CA GLY A 89 -13.96 -26.21 26.23
C GLY A 89 -13.22 -24.88 26.32
N GLY A 90 -11.93 -24.91 25.96
CA GLY A 90 -11.05 -23.73 25.91
C GLY A 90 -11.18 -22.96 24.61
N LYS A 91 -10.63 -21.75 24.60
CA LYS A 91 -10.51 -20.93 23.39
C LYS A 91 -9.59 -21.62 22.36
N LYS A 92 -10.01 -21.56 21.13
CA LYS A 92 -9.29 -22.08 19.96
C LYS A 92 -8.97 -20.93 18.99
N GLU A 93 -8.07 -21.17 18.07
CA GLU A 93 -7.63 -20.17 17.10
C GLU A 93 -7.58 -20.72 15.68
N ILE A 94 -7.96 -19.88 14.71
CA ILE A 94 -7.73 -20.11 13.29
C ILE A 94 -6.67 -19.12 12.85
N VAL A 95 -5.56 -19.60 12.28
CA VAL A 95 -4.54 -18.76 11.67
C VAL A 95 -4.63 -18.91 10.15
N ILE A 96 -4.75 -17.78 9.45
CA ILE A 96 -4.81 -17.69 8.00
C ILE A 96 -3.52 -16.99 7.56
N GLY A 97 -2.61 -17.73 6.90
CA GLY A 97 -1.44 -17.15 6.24
C GLY A 97 -1.84 -16.45 4.95
N LEU A 98 -1.27 -15.29 4.71
CA LEU A 98 -1.53 -14.41 3.57
C LEU A 98 -0.22 -14.18 2.81
N ASP A 99 0.31 -15.23 2.19
CA ASP A 99 1.59 -15.18 1.50
C ASP A 99 1.66 -14.02 0.50
N GLY A 100 2.69 -13.17 0.64
CA GLY A 100 2.94 -12.04 -0.25
C GLY A 100 2.12 -10.76 0.03
N LEU A 101 1.30 -10.71 1.10
CA LEU A 101 0.50 -9.53 1.45
C LEU A 101 1.12 -8.65 2.54
N LYS A 102 2.33 -8.95 2.98
CA LYS A 102 3.03 -8.09 3.94
C LYS A 102 3.38 -6.74 3.29
N ARG A 103 2.63 -5.69 3.65
CA ARG A 103 2.81 -4.32 3.16
C ARG A 103 3.05 -3.37 4.34
N PRO A 104 3.82 -2.27 4.13
CA PRO A 104 4.11 -1.33 5.20
C PRO A 104 2.86 -0.56 5.63
N TYR A 105 2.80 -0.18 6.89
CA TYR A 105 1.65 0.53 7.48
C TYR A 105 0.33 -0.23 7.25
N ARG A 106 -0.81 0.43 7.42
CA ARG A 106 -2.15 -0.11 7.12
C ARG A 106 -2.47 0.01 5.61
N SER A 107 -1.64 -0.59 4.76
CA SER A 107 -1.77 -0.45 3.30
C SER A 107 -2.28 -1.72 2.60
N CYS A 108 -3.00 -2.58 3.32
CA CYS A 108 -3.63 -3.76 2.78
C CYS A 108 -5.09 -3.84 3.25
N LEU A 109 -6.03 -3.57 2.33
CA LEU A 109 -7.47 -3.71 2.57
C LEU A 109 -7.90 -5.13 2.22
N LEU A 110 -8.40 -5.85 3.21
CA LEU A 110 -8.90 -7.20 3.07
C LEU A 110 -10.41 -7.26 3.29
N GLU A 111 -11.06 -8.15 2.57
CA GLU A 111 -12.43 -8.58 2.85
C GLU A 111 -12.41 -10.07 3.20
N LEU A 112 -12.83 -10.38 4.42
CA LEU A 112 -13.00 -11.73 4.91
C LEU A 112 -14.47 -12.12 4.73
N ALA A 113 -14.77 -12.95 3.75
CA ALA A 113 -16.07 -13.62 3.64
C ALA A 113 -16.02 -14.96 4.37
N PHE A 114 -17.09 -15.29 5.07
CA PHE A 114 -17.21 -16.51 5.85
C PHE A 114 -18.60 -17.14 5.69
N SER A 115 -18.62 -18.47 5.61
CA SER A 115 -19.87 -19.24 5.56
C SER A 115 -19.67 -20.62 6.12
N MET A 116 -20.72 -21.20 6.69
CA MET A 116 -20.70 -22.58 7.16
C MET A 116 -21.13 -23.52 6.04
N GLN A 117 -20.32 -24.54 5.72
CA GLN A 117 -20.69 -25.61 4.79
C GLN A 117 -21.59 -26.66 5.47
N ASP A 118 -21.35 -26.89 6.76
CA ASP A 118 -22.13 -27.70 7.67
C ASP A 118 -21.94 -27.14 9.11
N LYS A 119 -22.49 -27.81 10.13
CA LYS A 119 -22.39 -27.33 11.52
C LYS A 119 -20.98 -27.32 12.13
N GLU A 120 -20.00 -27.93 11.47
CA GLU A 120 -18.61 -28.11 11.97
C GLU A 120 -17.56 -27.53 11.01
N THR A 121 -17.92 -27.30 9.74
CA THR A 121 -16.99 -26.86 8.70
C THR A 121 -17.24 -25.40 8.32
N LEU A 122 -16.29 -24.56 8.65
CA LEU A 122 -16.26 -23.14 8.28
C LEU A 122 -15.43 -22.96 7.00
N GLU A 123 -16.02 -22.31 6.01
CA GLU A 123 -15.32 -21.84 4.81
C GLU A 123 -15.00 -20.36 4.97
N LEU A 124 -13.74 -20.00 4.76
CA LEU A 124 -13.21 -18.65 4.80
C LEU A 124 -12.64 -18.28 3.43
N THR A 125 -12.98 -17.11 2.94
CA THR A 125 -12.41 -16.53 1.73
C THR A 125 -11.89 -15.14 2.04
N VAL A 126 -10.59 -14.91 1.83
CA VAL A 126 -9.96 -13.60 2.00
C VAL A 126 -9.64 -13.02 0.63
N LEU A 127 -10.17 -11.83 0.38
CA LEU A 127 -9.95 -11.05 -0.84
C LEU A 127 -9.07 -9.85 -0.52
N ASP A 128 -8.01 -9.63 -1.31
CA ASP A 128 -7.23 -8.39 -1.27
C ASP A 128 -7.82 -7.38 -2.26
N HIS A 129 -8.29 -6.26 -1.76
CA HIS A 129 -8.82 -5.15 -2.58
C HIS A 129 -7.73 -4.20 -3.09
N GLY A 130 -6.45 -4.49 -2.76
CA GLY A 130 -5.36 -3.59 -3.06
C GLY A 130 -5.39 -2.33 -2.19
N PHE A 131 -4.69 -1.29 -2.64
CA PHE A 131 -4.60 -0.03 -1.92
C PHE A 131 -4.48 1.13 -2.90
N GLY A 132 -5.58 1.49 -3.53
CA GLY A 132 -5.68 2.57 -4.49
C GLY A 132 -4.62 2.50 -5.60
N SER A 133 -3.94 3.61 -5.84
CA SER A 133 -2.84 3.71 -6.80
C SER A 133 -1.51 3.15 -6.28
N PHE A 134 -1.41 2.76 -4.99
CA PHE A 134 -0.14 2.38 -4.37
C PHE A 134 0.18 0.90 -4.49
N PHE A 135 -0.80 0.03 -4.26
CA PHE A 135 -0.62 -1.41 -4.31
C PHE A 135 -1.77 -2.08 -5.07
N ALA A 136 -1.43 -2.79 -6.13
CA ALA A 136 -2.41 -3.58 -6.88
C ALA A 136 -2.92 -4.76 -6.03
N PRO A 137 -4.19 -5.17 -6.18
CA PRO A 137 -4.72 -6.32 -5.49
C PRO A 137 -4.07 -7.62 -5.95
N VAL A 138 -3.95 -8.60 -5.05
CA VAL A 138 -3.65 -9.98 -5.41
C VAL A 138 -4.90 -10.59 -6.04
N ARG A 139 -4.76 -11.16 -7.24
CA ARG A 139 -5.92 -11.61 -8.03
C ARG A 139 -6.57 -12.88 -7.50
N GLU A 140 -5.82 -13.74 -6.85
CA GLU A 140 -6.33 -15.02 -6.36
C GLU A 140 -6.80 -14.88 -4.92
N PRO A 141 -8.05 -15.27 -4.58
CA PRO A 141 -8.53 -15.26 -3.21
C PRO A 141 -7.86 -16.38 -2.40
N PHE A 142 -7.62 -16.11 -1.12
CA PHE A 142 -7.18 -17.14 -0.16
C PHE A 142 -8.44 -17.88 0.34
N ILE A 143 -8.59 -19.15 -0.04
CA ILE A 143 -9.75 -19.96 0.36
C ILE A 143 -9.29 -21.05 1.31
N LYS A 144 -9.96 -21.20 2.45
CA LYS A 144 -9.67 -22.22 3.45
C LYS A 144 -10.94 -22.79 4.05
N ALA A 145 -11.13 -24.11 3.95
CA ALA A 145 -12.17 -24.84 4.67
C ALA A 145 -11.57 -25.44 5.95
N ILE A 146 -12.21 -25.24 7.09
CA ILE A 146 -11.66 -25.53 8.42
C ILE A 146 -12.70 -26.26 9.27
N ARG A 147 -12.29 -27.37 9.88
CA ARG A 147 -13.10 -28.07 10.86
C ARG A 147 -12.89 -27.46 12.25
N LEU A 148 -13.95 -26.86 12.81
CA LEU A 148 -13.91 -26.15 14.09
C LEU A 148 -13.59 -27.09 15.28
N ALA A 149 -13.90 -28.37 15.16
CA ALA A 149 -13.62 -29.37 16.20
C ALA A 149 -12.12 -29.76 16.30
N GLU A 150 -11.35 -29.53 15.26
CA GLU A 150 -9.93 -29.97 15.12
C GLU A 150 -8.93 -28.82 15.36
N LEU A 151 -9.39 -27.66 15.82
CA LEU A 151 -8.57 -26.47 15.99
C LEU A 151 -7.58 -26.58 17.15
N PRO A 152 -6.38 -25.99 17.02
CA PRO A 152 -5.43 -25.84 18.13
C PRO A 152 -5.96 -24.90 19.21
N ASP A 153 -5.38 -25.00 20.40
CA ASP A 153 -5.61 -24.00 21.45
C ASP A 153 -5.09 -22.63 21.02
N ALA A 154 -5.78 -21.58 21.46
CA ALA A 154 -5.41 -20.22 21.09
C ALA A 154 -4.02 -19.84 21.66
N ASP A 155 -3.16 -19.29 20.79
CA ASP A 155 -1.94 -18.60 21.16
C ASP A 155 -2.33 -17.10 21.32
N GLU A 156 -2.15 -16.50 22.48
CA GLU A 156 -2.59 -15.12 22.79
C GLU A 156 -1.70 -14.07 22.07
N LYS A 157 -1.51 -14.21 20.76
CA LYS A 157 -0.82 -13.20 19.96
C LYS A 157 -1.76 -12.10 19.53
N GLU A 158 -1.24 -10.88 19.50
CA GLU A 158 -1.96 -9.73 18.98
C GLU A 158 -2.23 -9.87 17.48
N ASN A 159 -3.36 -9.35 17.06
CA ASN A 159 -3.80 -9.34 15.68
C ASN A 159 -3.63 -7.91 15.12
N ALA A 160 -2.73 -7.72 14.19
CA ALA A 160 -2.48 -6.40 13.59
C ALA A 160 -3.54 -6.05 12.51
N CYS A 161 -4.81 -6.12 12.90
CA CYS A 161 -5.97 -5.85 12.07
C CYS A 161 -6.70 -4.60 12.57
N TYR A 162 -7.11 -3.73 11.66
CA TYR A 162 -7.69 -2.42 11.98
C TYR A 162 -9.02 -2.20 11.26
N VAL A 163 -9.97 -1.61 11.95
CA VAL A 163 -11.26 -1.19 11.38
C VAL A 163 -11.04 -0.14 10.31
N CYS A 164 -11.83 -0.20 9.24
CA CYS A 164 -11.83 0.84 8.20
C CYS A 164 -12.34 2.17 8.77
N ILE A 165 -11.65 3.27 8.48
CA ILE A 165 -12.01 4.61 8.98
C ILE A 165 -12.87 5.33 7.95
N GLY A 166 -14.10 5.65 8.34
CA GLY A 166 -15.07 6.26 7.45
C GLY A 166 -15.52 5.34 6.32
N GLN A 167 -16.11 5.90 5.29
CA GLN A 167 -16.55 5.17 4.11
C GLN A 167 -15.58 5.35 2.94
N ARG A 168 -15.44 4.30 2.14
CA ARG A 168 -14.66 4.36 0.90
C ARG A 168 -15.40 5.18 -0.15
N LEU A 169 -14.70 6.08 -0.83
CA LEU A 169 -15.23 6.89 -1.91
C LEU A 169 -15.60 6.01 -3.13
N GLN A 170 -16.73 6.29 -3.76
CA GLN A 170 -17.13 5.64 -5.02
C GLN A 170 -16.30 6.14 -6.22
N LYS A 171 -15.88 7.40 -6.17
CA LYS A 171 -14.98 8.03 -7.15
C LYS A 171 -13.74 8.52 -6.42
N PRO A 172 -12.54 8.29 -6.98
CA PRO A 172 -11.33 8.71 -6.31
C PRO A 172 -11.24 10.22 -6.21
N TYR A 173 -10.67 10.69 -5.10
CA TYR A 173 -10.14 12.01 -4.99
C TYR A 173 -8.72 12.02 -5.55
N GLN A 174 -8.43 12.90 -6.51
CA GLN A 174 -7.10 13.04 -7.08
C GLN A 174 -6.27 14.03 -6.29
N VAL A 175 -5.23 13.53 -5.63
CA VAL A 175 -4.18 14.35 -5.04
C VAL A 175 -3.12 14.72 -6.11
N ALA A 176 -2.10 15.48 -5.73
CA ALA A 176 -1.00 15.81 -6.61
C ALA A 176 -0.43 14.55 -7.31
N MET A 177 0.11 14.71 -8.51
CA MET A 177 0.74 13.65 -9.33
C MET A 177 -0.21 12.55 -9.83
N HIS A 178 -1.49 12.85 -9.99
CA HIS A 178 -2.50 11.89 -10.47
C HIS A 178 -2.64 10.63 -9.60
N THR A 179 -2.37 10.74 -8.30
CA THR A 179 -2.60 9.67 -7.35
C THR A 179 -4.07 9.67 -6.92
N ASP A 180 -4.74 8.57 -7.14
CA ASP A 180 -6.15 8.36 -6.77
C ASP A 180 -6.24 7.86 -5.33
N ILE A 181 -7.06 8.53 -4.51
CA ILE A 181 -7.33 8.22 -3.10
C ILE A 181 -8.81 7.85 -2.96
N PHE A 182 -9.08 6.69 -2.37
CA PHE A 182 -10.43 6.20 -2.15
C PHE A 182 -10.81 6.12 -0.66
N SER A 183 -9.85 6.11 0.27
CA SER A 183 -10.10 5.95 1.70
C SER A 183 -9.24 6.87 2.54
N MET A 184 -9.60 6.98 3.82
CA MET A 184 -8.84 7.74 4.80
C MET A 184 -7.43 7.16 5.01
N GLU A 185 -7.30 5.83 5.00
CA GLU A 185 -6.02 5.14 5.14
C GLU A 185 -5.10 5.42 3.95
N GLU A 186 -5.65 5.45 2.72
CA GLU A 186 -4.89 5.82 1.53
C GLU A 186 -4.39 7.27 1.60
N LEU A 187 -5.21 8.19 2.13
CA LEU A 187 -4.82 9.58 2.37
C LEU A 187 -3.72 9.69 3.42
N CYS A 188 -3.85 8.97 4.54
CA CYS A 188 -2.84 8.93 5.60
C CYS A 188 -1.52 8.35 5.09
N TYR A 189 -1.57 7.28 4.31
CA TYR A 189 -0.41 6.69 3.66
C TYR A 189 0.28 7.68 2.74
N TYR A 190 -0.50 8.37 1.88
CA TYR A 190 0.03 9.41 1.00
C TYR A 190 0.79 10.49 1.77
N ILE A 191 0.20 11.02 2.84
CA ILE A 191 0.85 12.01 3.70
C ILE A 191 2.15 11.45 4.31
N THR A 192 2.12 10.20 4.78
CA THR A 192 3.26 9.57 5.46
C THR A 192 4.45 9.35 4.52
N VAL A 193 4.17 8.88 3.30
CA VAL A 193 5.23 8.54 2.31
C VAL A 193 5.73 9.78 1.57
N HIS A 194 4.87 10.80 1.38
CA HIS A 194 5.18 11.99 0.61
C HIS A 194 5.35 13.26 1.44
N ALA A 195 5.51 13.13 2.77
CA ALA A 195 5.63 14.28 3.68
C ALA A 195 6.69 15.30 3.25
N ASP A 196 7.78 14.83 2.65
CA ASP A 196 8.88 15.65 2.17
C ASP A 196 8.53 16.47 0.92
N MET A 197 7.49 16.10 0.18
CA MET A 197 7.04 16.75 -1.05
C MET A 197 5.80 17.63 -0.87
N LEU A 198 5.11 17.50 0.27
CA LEU A 198 3.89 18.26 0.54
C LEU A 198 4.20 19.74 0.74
N ASP A 199 3.33 20.57 0.20
CA ASP A 199 3.35 22.00 0.36
C ASP A 199 1.93 22.57 0.65
N GLN A 200 1.81 23.89 0.78
CA GLN A 200 0.52 24.53 1.05
C GLN A 200 -0.53 24.25 -0.03
N GLY A 201 -0.13 23.89 -1.25
CA GLY A 201 -1.05 23.48 -2.31
C GLY A 201 -1.79 22.17 -2.03
N PHE A 202 -1.35 21.40 -1.03
CA PHE A 202 -2.07 20.23 -0.54
C PHE A 202 -3.30 20.60 0.31
N MET A 203 -3.26 21.75 0.97
CA MET A 203 -4.33 22.27 1.81
C MET A 203 -5.43 22.90 0.93
N ARG A 204 -6.38 22.07 0.49
CA ARG A 204 -7.44 22.47 -0.44
C ARG A 204 -8.83 22.18 0.13
N GLU A 205 -9.80 22.97 -0.26
CA GLU A 205 -11.20 22.82 0.17
C GLU A 205 -11.82 21.53 -0.39
N ASP A 206 -11.47 21.17 -1.64
CA ASP A 206 -11.93 19.93 -2.28
C ASP A 206 -11.41 18.66 -1.57
N LEU A 207 -10.26 18.73 -0.87
CA LEU A 207 -9.80 17.64 -0.01
C LEU A 207 -10.68 17.50 1.24
N ALA A 208 -11.08 18.62 1.85
CA ALA A 208 -12.04 18.59 2.95
C ALA A 208 -13.42 18.07 2.51
N ASP A 209 -13.83 18.37 1.28
CA ASP A 209 -15.07 17.81 0.69
C ASP A 209 -14.95 16.30 0.47
N ALA A 210 -13.79 15.80 0.05
CA ALA A 210 -13.55 14.38 -0.07
C ALA A 210 -13.60 13.67 1.30
N VAL A 211 -13.02 14.28 2.35
CA VAL A 211 -13.08 13.77 3.73
C VAL A 211 -14.53 13.75 4.25
N GLU A 212 -15.34 14.75 3.91
CA GLU A 212 -16.77 14.76 4.23
C GLU A 212 -17.53 13.63 3.53
N GLN A 213 -17.22 13.35 2.25
CA GLN A 213 -17.79 12.21 1.52
C GLN A 213 -17.38 10.85 2.11
N MET A 214 -16.27 10.78 2.86
CA MET A 214 -15.90 9.60 3.65
C MET A 214 -16.70 9.50 4.97
N GLU A 215 -17.70 10.36 5.19
CA GLU A 215 -18.54 10.49 6.39
C GLU A 215 -17.77 10.93 7.66
N LEU A 216 -16.62 11.57 7.50
CA LEU A 216 -15.80 12.13 8.58
C LEU A 216 -16.12 13.63 8.76
N PHE A 217 -17.37 13.94 9.13
CA PHE A 217 -17.94 15.30 9.16
C PHE A 217 -17.21 16.25 10.09
N ASP A 218 -16.83 15.78 11.29
CA ASP A 218 -16.14 16.61 12.30
C ASP A 218 -14.73 16.98 11.83
N LEU A 219 -14.01 16.04 11.24
CA LEU A 219 -12.70 16.29 10.64
C LEU A 219 -12.82 17.28 9.48
N ALA A 220 -13.74 17.05 8.55
CA ALA A 220 -13.95 17.93 7.39
C ALA A 220 -14.26 19.36 7.82
N GLY A 221 -15.13 19.54 8.83
CA GLY A 221 -15.44 20.84 9.42
C GLY A 221 -14.20 21.53 10.01
N SER A 222 -13.39 20.78 10.75
CA SER A 222 -12.15 21.26 11.36
C SER A 222 -11.09 21.64 10.31
N LEU A 223 -10.96 20.86 9.23
CA LEU A 223 -10.06 21.17 8.11
C LEU A 223 -10.48 22.46 7.39
N ARG A 224 -11.78 22.67 7.11
CA ARG A 224 -12.30 23.91 6.51
C ARG A 224 -12.06 25.11 7.42
N GLN A 225 -12.26 24.97 8.72
CA GLN A 225 -11.96 26.01 9.68
C GLN A 225 -10.48 26.38 9.66
N LEU A 226 -9.57 25.40 9.62
CA LEU A 226 -8.14 25.63 9.52
C LEU A 226 -7.77 26.36 8.22
N LEU A 227 -8.38 26.00 7.08
CA LEU A 227 -8.20 26.66 5.79
C LEU A 227 -8.64 28.13 5.85
N HIS A 228 -9.80 28.39 6.45
CA HIS A 228 -10.34 29.76 6.59
C HIS A 228 -9.41 30.67 7.41
N PHE A 229 -8.79 30.13 8.46
CA PHE A 229 -7.84 30.87 9.31
C PHE A 229 -6.39 30.85 8.81
N GLN A 230 -6.16 30.39 7.58
CA GLN A 230 -4.81 30.28 6.99
C GLN A 230 -3.83 29.51 7.88
N GLY A 231 -4.29 28.38 8.40
CA GLY A 231 -3.47 27.50 9.24
C GLY A 231 -2.27 26.89 8.51
N SER A 232 -1.45 26.17 9.25
CA SER A 232 -0.23 25.58 8.73
C SER A 232 -0.44 24.17 8.14
N LEU A 233 0.39 23.80 7.17
CA LEU A 233 0.36 22.48 6.53
C LEU A 233 0.56 21.36 7.55
N HIS A 234 1.52 21.50 8.46
CA HIS A 234 1.79 20.50 9.47
C HIS A 234 0.58 20.27 10.40
N THR A 235 -0.18 21.33 10.73
CA THR A 235 -1.41 21.20 11.53
C THR A 235 -2.50 20.47 10.74
N PHE A 236 -2.66 20.81 9.46
CA PHE A 236 -3.62 20.17 8.57
C PHE A 236 -3.37 18.66 8.44
N CYS A 237 -2.13 18.28 8.15
CA CYS A 237 -1.74 16.87 8.04
C CYS A 237 -1.83 16.14 9.39
N ARG A 238 -1.50 16.81 10.51
CA ARG A 238 -1.63 16.25 11.85
C ARG A 238 -3.07 15.86 12.14
N MET A 239 -4.03 16.74 11.88
CA MET A 239 -5.46 16.47 12.13
C MET A 239 -5.93 15.22 11.38
N ILE A 240 -5.50 15.06 10.12
CA ILE A 240 -5.82 13.89 9.29
C ILE A 240 -5.23 12.61 9.91
N LEU A 241 -3.94 12.63 10.26
CA LEU A 241 -3.23 11.46 10.80
C LEU A 241 -3.70 11.09 12.22
N GLU A 242 -4.04 12.08 13.07
CA GLU A 242 -4.57 11.86 14.42
C GLU A 242 -5.97 11.25 14.40
N GLU A 243 -6.86 11.71 13.49
CA GLU A 243 -8.20 11.14 13.34
C GLU A 243 -8.14 9.63 13.05
N ALA A 244 -7.18 9.24 12.23
CA ALA A 244 -6.97 7.83 11.89
C ALA A 244 -6.10 7.06 12.89
N ALA A 245 -5.46 7.72 13.87
CA ALA A 245 -4.38 7.13 14.67
C ALA A 245 -3.42 6.28 13.80
N TYR A 246 -3.04 6.83 12.62
CA TYR A 246 -2.42 6.05 11.54
C TYR A 246 -0.95 5.75 11.79
N VAL A 247 -0.25 6.60 12.50
CA VAL A 247 1.18 6.48 12.79
C VAL A 247 1.44 6.58 14.28
N SER A 248 2.55 5.98 14.74
CA SER A 248 3.00 6.10 16.12
C SER A 248 3.37 7.54 16.49
N ALA A 249 3.41 7.85 17.79
CA ALA A 249 3.75 9.19 18.28
C ALA A 249 5.15 9.65 17.82
N ASP A 250 6.14 8.74 17.79
CA ASP A 250 7.49 9.05 17.33
C ASP A 250 7.48 9.40 15.83
N LYS A 251 6.78 8.61 15.02
CA LYS A 251 6.65 8.87 13.58
C LYS A 251 5.88 10.15 13.30
N MET A 252 4.84 10.44 14.07
CA MET A 252 4.12 11.71 14.00
C MET A 252 5.06 12.90 14.21
N THR A 253 5.92 12.82 15.21
CA THR A 253 6.90 13.90 15.51
C THR A 253 7.85 14.13 14.33
N GLU A 254 8.41 13.05 13.76
CA GLU A 254 9.31 13.10 12.59
C GLU A 254 8.61 13.73 11.37
N LEU A 255 7.36 13.33 11.11
CA LEU A 255 6.57 13.86 9.99
C LEU A 255 6.28 15.37 10.18
N MET A 256 5.89 15.79 11.39
CA MET A 256 5.61 17.20 11.68
C MET A 256 6.85 18.06 11.56
N GLU A 257 8.03 17.58 11.98
CA GLU A 257 9.30 18.28 11.74
C GLU A 257 9.61 18.44 10.25
N THR A 258 9.37 17.38 9.47
CA THR A 258 9.60 17.40 8.01
C THR A 258 8.68 18.41 7.33
N LEU A 259 7.39 18.40 7.65
CA LEU A 259 6.41 19.34 7.12
C LEU A 259 6.72 20.80 7.51
N THR A 260 7.11 21.04 8.77
CA THR A 260 7.51 22.38 9.23
C THR A 260 8.76 22.89 8.49
N LYS A 261 9.74 22.01 8.24
CA LYS A 261 10.92 22.37 7.43
C LYS A 261 10.51 22.74 6.00
N ASN A 262 9.57 22.01 5.40
CA ASN A 262 9.07 22.30 4.05
C ASN A 262 8.38 23.67 3.96
N GLU A 263 7.63 24.07 4.98
CA GLU A 263 6.99 25.39 5.02
C GLU A 263 8.00 26.55 4.98
N THR A 264 9.20 26.35 5.52
CA THR A 264 10.27 27.35 5.56
C THR A 264 11.11 27.43 4.29
N LEU A 265 10.98 26.45 3.37
CA LEU A 265 11.72 26.44 2.12
C LEU A 265 11.24 27.50 1.15
N THR A 266 12.18 28.08 0.39
CA THR A 266 11.83 28.94 -0.75
C THR A 266 11.05 28.14 -1.80
N PRO A 267 10.17 28.76 -2.59
CA PRO A 267 9.41 28.06 -3.64
C PRO A 267 10.30 27.23 -4.58
N LEU A 268 11.47 27.75 -4.94
CA LEU A 268 12.42 27.08 -5.83
C LEU A 268 13.00 25.81 -5.19
N LYS A 269 13.45 25.90 -3.93
CA LYS A 269 13.99 24.75 -3.18
C LYS A 269 12.93 23.69 -2.91
N ARG A 270 11.68 24.10 -2.67
CA ARG A 270 10.55 23.19 -2.49
C ARG A 270 10.27 22.41 -3.77
N LYS A 271 10.22 23.10 -4.93
CA LYS A 271 10.04 22.48 -6.23
C LYS A 271 11.18 21.53 -6.60
N GLN A 272 12.42 21.88 -6.22
CA GLN A 272 13.58 20.99 -6.38
C GLN A 272 13.42 19.72 -5.56
N LYS A 273 13.04 19.85 -4.28
CA LYS A 273 12.81 18.71 -3.40
C LYS A 273 11.69 17.79 -3.90
N GLN A 274 10.62 18.36 -4.48
CA GLN A 274 9.56 17.59 -5.14
C GLN A 274 10.11 16.80 -6.33
N ALA A 275 10.96 17.41 -7.16
CA ALA A 275 11.57 16.74 -8.30
C ALA A 275 12.51 15.60 -7.85
N ASP A 276 13.32 15.82 -6.80
CA ASP A 276 14.19 14.82 -6.20
C ASP A 276 13.40 13.64 -5.61
N GLY A 277 12.26 13.92 -4.97
CA GLY A 277 11.33 12.92 -4.46
C GLY A 277 10.72 12.06 -5.58
N LEU A 278 10.30 12.67 -6.68
CA LEU A 278 9.81 11.96 -7.86
C LEU A 278 10.87 11.04 -8.48
N TYR A 279 12.12 11.51 -8.52
CA TYR A 279 13.25 10.68 -8.96
C TYR A 279 13.40 9.44 -8.07
N SER A 280 13.36 9.61 -6.75
CA SER A 280 13.47 8.51 -5.77
C SER A 280 12.33 7.49 -5.90
N GLN A 281 11.13 7.94 -6.29
CA GLN A 281 9.96 7.10 -6.55
C GLN A 281 9.95 6.48 -7.96
N LYS A 282 11.02 6.67 -8.73
CA LYS A 282 11.13 6.21 -10.12
C LYS A 282 10.12 6.86 -11.10
N ALA A 283 9.46 7.95 -10.70
CA ALA A 283 8.57 8.74 -11.54
C ALA A 283 9.36 9.70 -12.46
N TYR A 284 10.27 9.14 -13.24
CA TYR A 284 11.32 9.89 -13.97
C TYR A 284 10.77 10.93 -14.94
N MET A 285 9.68 10.64 -15.67
CA MET A 285 9.07 11.61 -16.61
C MET A 285 8.53 12.85 -15.91
N GLN A 286 7.92 12.67 -14.75
CA GLN A 286 7.41 13.76 -13.93
C GLN A 286 8.55 14.57 -13.30
N ALA A 287 9.60 13.89 -12.82
CA ALA A 287 10.81 14.52 -12.32
C ALA A 287 11.48 15.40 -13.41
N ILE A 288 11.62 14.90 -14.62
CA ILE A 288 12.16 15.66 -15.78
C ILE A 288 11.36 16.94 -16.01
N THR A 289 10.04 16.86 -15.93
CA THR A 289 9.18 18.03 -16.14
C THR A 289 9.47 19.13 -15.12
N LEU A 290 9.53 18.78 -13.83
CA LEU A 290 9.85 19.74 -12.76
C LEU A 290 11.27 20.27 -12.84
N TYR A 291 12.27 19.42 -13.10
CA TYR A 291 13.66 19.87 -13.29
C TYR A 291 13.80 20.82 -14.48
N ARG A 292 13.07 20.60 -15.58
CA ARG A 292 13.06 21.52 -16.74
C ARG A 292 12.43 22.87 -16.42
N GLU A 293 11.37 22.88 -15.60
CA GLU A 293 10.79 24.13 -15.13
C GLU A 293 11.76 24.90 -14.24
N LEU A 294 12.42 24.22 -13.28
CA LEU A 294 13.47 24.80 -12.44
C LEU A 294 14.62 25.36 -13.29
N LEU A 295 15.06 24.62 -14.30
CA LEU A 295 16.13 25.03 -15.20
C LEU A 295 15.82 26.31 -15.96
N ARG A 296 14.54 26.58 -16.27
CA ARG A 296 14.11 27.82 -16.94
C ARG A 296 14.15 29.03 -16.00
N GLU A 297 13.91 28.81 -14.72
CA GLU A 297 13.87 29.85 -13.69
C GLU A 297 15.24 30.11 -13.06
N GLU A 298 16.17 29.15 -13.15
CA GLU A 298 17.50 29.23 -12.54
C GLU A 298 18.42 30.17 -13.34
N THR A 299 19.20 30.97 -12.64
CA THR A 299 20.13 31.93 -13.22
C THR A 299 21.58 31.55 -13.02
N GLU A 300 21.91 30.84 -11.92
CA GLU A 300 23.27 30.47 -11.57
C GLU A 300 23.75 29.27 -12.39
N GLN A 301 24.94 29.37 -12.97
CA GLN A 301 25.49 28.31 -13.83
C GLN A 301 25.74 27.01 -13.08
N GLU A 302 26.17 27.08 -11.83
CA GLU A 302 26.42 25.91 -10.99
C GLU A 302 25.14 25.12 -10.73
N ASN A 303 24.06 25.82 -10.36
CA ASN A 303 22.76 25.20 -10.15
C ASN A 303 22.17 24.63 -11.44
N LYS A 304 22.34 25.32 -12.57
CA LYS A 304 21.96 24.78 -13.88
C LYS A 304 22.68 23.49 -14.21
N ALA A 305 23.98 23.40 -13.89
CA ALA A 305 24.77 22.20 -14.11
C ALA A 305 24.23 21.03 -13.29
N VAL A 306 23.82 21.26 -12.02
CA VAL A 306 23.20 20.24 -11.19
C VAL A 306 21.86 19.79 -11.75
N LEU A 307 20.98 20.71 -12.16
CA LEU A 307 19.68 20.38 -12.73
C LEU A 307 19.79 19.58 -14.03
N LEU A 308 20.73 19.94 -14.90
CA LEU A 308 21.03 19.18 -16.13
C LEU A 308 21.50 17.76 -15.82
N GLU A 309 22.37 17.60 -14.81
CA GLU A 309 22.80 16.28 -14.35
C GLU A 309 21.62 15.43 -13.88
N GLN A 310 20.69 16.00 -13.10
CA GLN A 310 19.49 15.27 -12.63
C GLN A 310 18.55 14.89 -13.79
N ILE A 311 18.35 15.79 -14.77
CA ILE A 311 17.60 15.47 -15.98
C ILE A 311 18.27 14.31 -16.74
N GLY A 312 19.60 14.36 -16.90
CA GLY A 312 20.35 13.29 -17.53
C GLY A 312 20.22 11.96 -16.81
N LYS A 313 20.27 11.95 -15.48
CA LYS A 313 20.04 10.74 -14.65
C LYS A 313 18.64 10.16 -14.87
N CYS A 314 17.61 10.99 -14.90
CA CYS A 314 16.25 10.54 -15.19
C CYS A 314 16.15 9.90 -16.58
N MET A 315 16.75 10.52 -17.61
CA MET A 315 16.75 10.00 -18.97
C MET A 315 17.51 8.67 -19.09
N ALA A 316 18.65 8.55 -18.40
CA ALA A 316 19.41 7.30 -18.36
C ALA A 316 18.63 6.15 -17.73
N GLN A 317 17.83 6.43 -16.67
CA GLN A 317 16.93 5.44 -16.05
C GLN A 317 15.76 5.02 -16.97
N LEU A 318 15.42 5.85 -17.94
CA LEU A 318 14.45 5.55 -19.01
C LEU A 318 15.10 4.89 -20.23
N PHE A 319 16.38 4.53 -20.16
CA PHE A 319 17.19 3.97 -21.24
C PHE A 319 17.39 4.91 -22.43
N GLU A 320 17.06 6.19 -22.27
CA GLU A 320 17.26 7.24 -23.29
C GLU A 320 18.70 7.81 -23.24
N TYR A 321 19.68 6.91 -23.43
CA TYR A 321 21.10 7.23 -23.22
C TYR A 321 21.63 8.38 -24.12
N GLY A 322 21.13 8.49 -25.36
CA GLY A 322 21.53 9.58 -26.25
C GLY A 322 21.07 10.96 -25.77
N LEU A 323 19.87 11.04 -25.20
CA LEU A 323 19.35 12.28 -24.59
C LEU A 323 20.05 12.59 -23.28
N ALA A 324 20.32 11.56 -22.46
CA ALA A 324 21.06 11.69 -21.20
C ALA A 324 22.47 12.21 -21.44
N GLU A 325 23.17 11.68 -22.44
CA GLU A 325 24.50 12.09 -22.87
C GLU A 325 24.57 13.61 -23.16
N ALA A 326 23.59 14.15 -23.89
CA ALA A 326 23.53 15.57 -24.18
C ALA A 326 23.41 16.43 -22.92
N GLN A 327 22.63 16.00 -21.95
CA GLN A 327 22.46 16.71 -20.67
C GLN A 327 23.73 16.67 -19.83
N PHE A 328 24.37 15.51 -19.71
CA PHE A 328 25.60 15.35 -18.95
C PHE A 328 26.76 16.16 -19.59
N MET A 329 26.86 16.16 -20.89
CA MET A 329 27.90 16.98 -21.58
C MET A 329 27.69 18.47 -21.32
N GLU A 330 26.44 18.96 -21.35
CA GLU A 330 26.17 20.36 -21.06
C GLU A 330 26.43 20.70 -19.60
N SER A 331 26.06 19.80 -18.66
CA SER A 331 26.42 19.93 -17.25
C SER A 331 27.92 20.00 -17.02
N TYR A 332 28.69 19.16 -17.70
CA TYR A 332 30.15 19.17 -17.67
C TYR A 332 30.73 20.50 -18.19
N ARG A 333 30.21 21.05 -19.31
CA ARG A 333 30.60 22.34 -19.87
C ARG A 333 30.35 23.51 -18.92
N LEU A 334 29.31 23.41 -18.08
CA LEU A 334 29.00 24.38 -17.05
C LEU A 334 29.87 24.22 -15.79
N GLY A 335 30.83 23.28 -15.79
CA GLY A 335 31.82 23.12 -14.72
C GLY A 335 31.62 21.93 -13.78
N ARG A 336 30.57 21.11 -14.00
CA ARG A 336 30.32 19.92 -13.18
C ARG A 336 31.16 18.74 -13.64
N LYS A 337 32.30 18.54 -12.99
CA LYS A 337 33.29 17.52 -13.41
C LYS A 337 32.75 16.09 -13.34
N GLU A 338 31.91 15.80 -12.34
CA GLU A 338 31.30 14.49 -12.11
C GLU A 338 30.40 14.07 -13.28
N ALA A 339 29.84 15.02 -14.02
CA ALA A 339 28.98 14.74 -15.16
C ALA A 339 29.74 14.10 -16.34
N LEU A 340 31.07 14.26 -16.42
CA LEU A 340 31.89 13.60 -17.44
C LEU A 340 31.84 12.07 -17.32
N HIS A 341 31.89 11.55 -16.10
CA HIS A 341 31.80 10.13 -15.86
C HIS A 341 30.43 9.56 -16.34
N LEU A 342 29.33 10.22 -16.00
CA LEU A 342 27.99 9.84 -16.44
C LEU A 342 27.80 9.94 -17.97
N TYR A 343 28.41 10.97 -18.58
CA TYR A 343 28.46 11.12 -20.04
C TYR A 343 29.13 9.92 -20.70
N LEU A 344 30.34 9.56 -20.22
CA LEU A 344 31.10 8.45 -20.75
C LEU A 344 30.43 7.11 -20.56
N LEU A 345 29.77 6.93 -19.42
CA LEU A 345 28.98 5.72 -19.14
C LEU A 345 27.80 5.57 -20.13
N CYS A 346 27.04 6.64 -20.38
CA CYS A 346 25.98 6.64 -21.39
C CYS A 346 26.51 6.35 -22.78
N ARG A 347 27.68 6.89 -23.09
CA ARG A 347 28.38 6.66 -24.38
C ARG A 347 28.75 5.18 -24.51
N ARG A 348 29.37 4.59 -23.45
CA ARG A 348 29.75 3.18 -23.39
C ARG A 348 28.57 2.22 -23.55
N MET A 349 27.40 2.58 -22.99
CA MET A 349 26.17 1.79 -23.13
C MET A 349 25.63 1.74 -24.57
N GLN A 350 26.02 2.68 -25.43
CA GLN A 350 25.55 2.81 -26.81
C GLN A 350 26.55 2.27 -27.83
N MET A 351 27.79 1.95 -27.43
CA MET A 351 28.90 1.58 -28.29
C MET A 351 29.47 0.21 -27.96
N THR A 352 30.05 -0.46 -28.98
CA THR A 352 30.93 -1.61 -28.74
C THR A 352 32.21 -1.17 -28.03
N LYS A 353 32.95 -2.13 -27.48
CA LYS A 353 34.24 -1.84 -26.82
C LYS A 353 35.22 -1.19 -27.76
N GLU A 354 35.31 -1.67 -29.02
CA GLU A 354 36.22 -1.17 -30.03
C GLU A 354 35.88 0.28 -30.46
N GLU A 355 34.58 0.59 -30.57
CA GLU A 355 34.13 1.94 -30.90
C GLU A 355 34.40 2.92 -29.75
N PHE A 356 34.19 2.47 -28.50
CA PHE A 356 34.49 3.30 -27.33
C PHE A 356 35.98 3.58 -27.19
N VAL A 357 36.84 2.58 -27.38
CA VAL A 357 38.31 2.77 -27.36
C VAL A 357 38.74 3.76 -28.43
N ARG A 358 38.19 3.66 -29.65
CA ARG A 358 38.49 4.63 -30.74
C ARG A 358 38.06 6.04 -30.34
N PHE A 359 36.86 6.18 -29.80
CA PHE A 359 36.35 7.46 -29.34
C PHE A 359 37.27 8.09 -28.28
N ILE A 360 37.74 7.32 -27.31
CA ILE A 360 38.62 7.80 -26.23
C ILE A 360 40.01 8.17 -26.81
N THR A 361 40.50 7.44 -27.79
CA THR A 361 41.77 7.78 -28.47
C THR A 361 41.72 9.15 -29.17
N GLU A 362 40.55 9.54 -29.69
CA GLU A 362 40.31 10.87 -30.27
C GLU A 362 40.12 11.97 -29.22
N HIS A 363 39.88 11.59 -27.93
CA HIS A 363 39.59 12.50 -26.83
C HIS A 363 40.47 12.22 -25.59
N GLU A 364 41.77 12.42 -25.75
CA GLU A 364 42.76 12.09 -24.70
C GLU A 364 42.44 12.65 -23.30
N ALA A 365 41.79 13.82 -23.23
CA ALA A 365 41.37 14.44 -21.98
C ALA A 365 40.38 13.59 -21.13
N TYR A 366 39.73 12.61 -21.74
CA TYR A 366 38.72 11.74 -21.08
C TYR A 366 39.31 10.41 -20.60
N TYR A 367 40.59 10.15 -20.88
CA TYR A 367 41.24 8.85 -20.72
C TYR A 367 41.10 8.28 -19.29
N GLU A 368 41.43 9.07 -18.27
CA GLU A 368 41.34 8.60 -16.86
C GLU A 368 39.94 8.24 -16.47
N SER A 369 38.94 9.08 -16.80
CA SER A 369 37.54 8.81 -16.50
C SER A 369 36.99 7.62 -17.29
N ALA A 370 37.47 7.43 -18.53
CA ALA A 370 37.05 6.31 -19.36
C ALA A 370 37.56 4.95 -18.86
N LEU A 371 38.75 4.90 -18.25
CA LEU A 371 39.24 3.67 -17.62
C LEU A 371 38.35 3.24 -16.45
N THR A 372 37.93 4.18 -15.64
CA THR A 372 37.01 3.92 -14.51
C THR A 372 35.68 3.41 -15.04
N VAL A 373 35.10 4.05 -16.04
CA VAL A 373 33.84 3.66 -16.69
C VAL A 373 33.90 2.25 -17.28
N GLU A 374 35.03 1.89 -17.95
CA GLU A 374 35.16 0.54 -18.53
C GLU A 374 35.22 -0.54 -17.43
N GLN A 375 35.95 -0.27 -16.35
CA GLN A 375 36.00 -1.19 -15.19
C GLN A 375 34.65 -1.38 -14.53
N GLU A 376 33.88 -0.30 -14.33
CA GLU A 376 32.52 -0.37 -13.77
C GLU A 376 31.59 -1.13 -14.70
N TYR A 377 31.65 -0.86 -16.00
CA TYR A 377 30.84 -1.53 -17.00
C TYR A 377 31.12 -3.04 -17.07
N GLU A 378 32.41 -3.44 -17.11
CA GLU A 378 32.80 -4.86 -17.11
C GLU A 378 32.37 -5.57 -15.81
N SER A 379 32.52 -4.91 -14.65
CA SER A 379 32.07 -5.46 -13.35
C SER A 379 30.55 -5.62 -13.29
N ALA A 380 29.79 -4.65 -13.79
CA ALA A 380 28.33 -4.73 -13.85
C ALA A 380 27.86 -5.84 -14.79
N LEU A 381 28.52 -5.99 -15.96
CA LEU A 381 28.24 -7.06 -16.91
C LEU A 381 28.45 -8.44 -16.28
N GLN A 382 29.60 -8.64 -15.61
CA GLN A 382 29.91 -9.88 -14.91
C GLN A 382 28.87 -10.22 -13.83
N THR A 383 28.47 -9.22 -13.05
CA THR A 383 27.43 -9.38 -12.02
C THR A 383 26.09 -9.76 -12.63
N ALA A 384 25.71 -9.16 -13.74
CA ALA A 384 24.47 -9.49 -14.45
C ALA A 384 24.50 -10.92 -15.01
N GLU A 385 25.63 -11.34 -15.63
CA GLU A 385 25.81 -12.72 -16.11
C GLU A 385 25.74 -13.74 -15.00
N ASP A 386 26.35 -13.46 -13.84
CA ASP A 386 26.32 -14.37 -12.68
C ASP A 386 24.93 -14.44 -12.07
N THR A 387 24.18 -13.33 -12.04
CA THR A 387 22.78 -13.31 -11.61
C THR A 387 21.89 -14.14 -12.55
N LEU A 388 22.06 -13.98 -13.87
CA LEU A 388 21.31 -14.76 -14.86
C LEU A 388 21.60 -16.26 -14.75
N LYS A 389 22.84 -16.66 -14.47
CA LYS A 389 23.20 -18.08 -14.24
C LYS A 389 22.55 -18.65 -12.97
N GLN A 390 22.31 -17.82 -11.95
CA GLN A 390 21.67 -18.24 -10.69
C GLN A 390 20.14 -18.35 -10.81
N MET A 391 19.53 -17.74 -11.80
CA MET A 391 18.09 -17.81 -12.06
C MET A 391 17.77 -19.10 -12.87
N GLU A 392 18.04 -20.25 -12.30
CA GLU A 392 17.67 -21.56 -12.87
C GLU A 392 16.14 -21.62 -13.08
N GLY A 393 15.70 -21.76 -14.33
CA GLY A 393 14.30 -21.97 -14.69
C GLY A 393 13.60 -20.86 -15.48
N LEU A 394 14.26 -19.76 -15.77
CA LEU A 394 13.73 -18.81 -16.74
C LEU A 394 13.82 -19.40 -18.17
N PRO A 395 12.77 -19.24 -19.00
CA PRO A 395 12.85 -19.59 -20.41
C PRO A 395 14.02 -18.83 -21.06
N ASP A 396 14.73 -19.49 -21.97
CA ASP A 396 15.84 -18.86 -22.68
C ASP A 396 15.35 -17.60 -23.43
N MET A 397 16.25 -16.69 -23.75
CA MET A 397 15.91 -15.41 -24.40
C MET A 397 15.21 -15.59 -25.74
N ASP A 398 15.43 -16.70 -26.43
CA ASP A 398 14.77 -16.99 -27.71
C ASP A 398 13.32 -17.47 -27.49
N SER A 399 13.08 -18.25 -26.44
CA SER A 399 11.72 -18.58 -25.96
C SER A 399 10.92 -17.36 -25.54
N LEU A 400 11.54 -16.42 -24.81
CA LEU A 400 10.89 -15.15 -24.42
C LEU A 400 10.59 -14.28 -25.63
N ARG A 401 11.49 -14.17 -26.60
CA ARG A 401 11.27 -13.44 -27.84
C ARG A 401 10.15 -14.05 -28.68
N GLU A 402 10.08 -15.37 -28.76
CA GLU A 402 9.02 -16.08 -29.48
C GLU A 402 7.67 -15.89 -28.80
N THR A 403 7.63 -15.97 -27.45
CA THR A 403 6.42 -15.70 -26.67
C THR A 403 5.94 -14.25 -26.89
N TYR A 404 6.87 -13.28 -26.89
CA TYR A 404 6.54 -11.87 -27.14
C TYR A 404 6.05 -11.65 -28.56
N ARG A 405 6.65 -12.34 -29.55
CA ARG A 405 6.23 -12.30 -30.96
C ARG A 405 4.81 -12.83 -31.13
N VAL A 406 4.48 -13.97 -30.52
CA VAL A 406 3.16 -14.58 -30.56
C VAL A 406 2.13 -13.68 -29.88
N MET A 407 2.46 -13.02 -28.75
CA MET A 407 1.56 -12.06 -28.11
C MET A 407 1.30 -10.81 -28.96
N MET A 408 2.30 -10.33 -29.71
CA MET A 408 2.16 -9.15 -30.56
C MET A 408 1.48 -9.46 -31.90
N GLU A 409 1.48 -10.72 -32.37
CA GLU A 409 0.79 -11.17 -33.56
C GLU A 409 -0.70 -11.52 -33.34
N GLN A 410 -1.19 -11.54 -32.07
CA GLN A 410 -2.61 -11.74 -31.71
C GLN A 410 -3.18 -10.52 -30.96
N PRO A 411 -3.45 -9.40 -31.62
CA PRO A 411 -3.96 -8.21 -30.95
C PRO A 411 -5.48 -8.21 -30.67
N GLU A 412 -6.22 -9.24 -30.98
CA GLU A 412 -7.69 -9.25 -30.77
C GLU A 412 -8.21 -10.59 -30.30
N SER A 413 -8.23 -10.81 -28.99
CA SER A 413 -9.27 -11.62 -28.33
C SER A 413 -9.19 -11.50 -26.79
N VAL A 414 -9.60 -10.36 -26.26
CA VAL A 414 -10.23 -10.24 -24.92
C VAL A 414 -11.28 -9.15 -24.99
#